data_71ba00fadd7728d8a75fcc1a7aacbfce
#
_entry.id   71ba00fadd7728d8a75fcc1a7aacbfce
#
_cell.length_a   1.000
_cell.length_b   1.000
_cell.length_c   1.000
_cell.angle_alpha   90.00
_cell.angle_beta   90.00
_cell.angle_gamma   90.00
#
_symmetry.space_group_name_H-M   'P 1'
#
loop_
_entity.id
_entity.type
_entity.pdbx_description
1 polymer ?
#
loop_
_entity_poly.entity_id
_entity_poly.type
_entity_poly.pdbx_seq_one_letter_code
_entity_poly.pdbx_strand_id
1 'polypeptide(L)'
;MFNNPIATQINYQLRRQFKIKTYERLNLIVSFVIAPMLSFLSAFIFRSDLDLVRNQSYPSYLFFMLISGIFFGLIGSVFEIIKDRQMVQRERLGGVSIFGYYLSKYYVLSFFGLIQTILYNLIGMIFLSIPWVLVAYNSLVMFLVVVVSISFGLFISSLTRNTMIASNLIPVLIIPQILLGGMIPYSQMDKSIFMWETNYDTTPPIARIMPVTYAYESLITGNVAFTLGNKEINDQVSQMVDFLEDNQFMSIEKDSFISHLHCSFCSKTWLLDIVIIIGYIIGTFILGYVIFYRRIYNG
;
A
#
# COMPACT_ATOMS: atom_id res chain seq x y z
N MET A 1 -23.59 -15.06 28.77
CA MET A 1 -24.17 -13.71 28.82
C MET A 1 -23.03 -12.70 28.96
N PHE A 2 -22.52 -12.19 27.85
CA PHE A 2 -21.42 -11.22 27.89
C PHE A 2 -22.01 -9.82 27.77
N ASN A 3 -22.38 -9.22 28.89
CA ASN A 3 -22.77 -7.81 28.98
C ASN A 3 -21.53 -6.92 29.14
N ASN A 4 -20.40 -7.32 28.51
CA ASN A 4 -19.18 -6.55 28.55
C ASN A 4 -19.25 -5.43 27.49
N PRO A 5 -18.80 -4.21 27.81
CA PRO A 5 -18.73 -3.12 26.86
C PRO A 5 -17.92 -3.55 25.63
N ILE A 6 -18.33 -3.10 24.44
CA ILE A 6 -17.72 -3.46 23.14
C ILE A 6 -16.18 -3.33 23.17
N ALA A 7 -15.67 -2.32 23.87
CA ALA A 7 -14.23 -2.11 24.03
C ALA A 7 -13.51 -3.28 24.72
N THR A 8 -14.13 -3.90 25.73
CA THR A 8 -13.55 -5.07 26.44
C THR A 8 -13.52 -6.30 25.52
N GLN A 9 -14.57 -6.50 24.70
CA GLN A 9 -14.61 -7.56 23.71
C GLN A 9 -13.53 -7.38 22.64
N ILE A 10 -13.33 -6.17 22.13
CA ILE A 10 -12.28 -5.84 21.15
C ILE A 10 -10.90 -6.15 21.73
N ASN A 11 -10.62 -5.72 22.97
CA ASN A 11 -9.32 -5.95 23.59
C ASN A 11 -9.04 -7.46 23.81
N TYR A 12 -10.05 -8.23 24.22
CA TYR A 12 -9.93 -9.68 24.33
C TYR A 12 -9.64 -10.33 22.98
N GLN A 13 -10.38 -9.95 21.94
CA GLN A 13 -10.19 -10.43 20.57
C GLN A 13 -8.80 -10.07 20.03
N LEU A 14 -8.33 -8.83 20.25
CA LEU A 14 -6.99 -8.39 19.88
C LEU A 14 -5.91 -9.29 20.49
N ARG A 15 -5.95 -9.50 21.81
CA ARG A 15 -4.98 -10.36 22.49
C ARG A 15 -5.01 -11.78 21.95
N ARG A 16 -6.21 -12.31 21.69
CA ARG A 16 -6.38 -13.67 21.14
C ARG A 16 -5.80 -13.77 19.73
N GLN A 17 -6.12 -12.83 18.83
CA GLN A 17 -5.62 -12.84 17.46
C GLN A 17 -4.10 -12.64 17.41
N PHE A 18 -3.57 -11.76 18.23
CA PHE A 18 -2.13 -11.57 18.36
C PHE A 18 -1.43 -12.87 18.81
N LYS A 19 -1.99 -13.56 19.80
CA LYS A 19 -1.47 -14.81 20.29
C LYS A 19 -1.51 -15.91 19.21
N ILE A 20 -2.62 -16.05 18.50
CA ILE A 20 -2.76 -17.01 17.39
C ILE A 20 -1.68 -16.74 16.34
N LYS A 21 -1.53 -15.48 15.90
CA LYS A 21 -0.54 -15.11 14.88
C LYS A 21 0.90 -15.39 15.32
N THR A 22 1.23 -15.14 16.60
CA THR A 22 2.56 -15.42 17.15
C THR A 22 2.85 -16.91 17.33
N TYR A 23 1.83 -17.76 17.49
CA TYR A 23 2.00 -19.20 17.52
C TYR A 23 2.27 -19.84 16.15
N GLU A 24 1.86 -19.20 15.06
CA GLU A 24 2.19 -19.60 13.68
C GLU A 24 3.66 -19.26 13.34
N ARG A 25 4.63 -19.80 14.11
CA ARG A 25 6.05 -19.38 14.05
C ARG A 25 6.64 -19.44 12.64
N LEU A 26 6.39 -20.52 11.90
CA LEU A 26 6.93 -20.68 10.54
C LEU A 26 6.40 -19.59 9.59
N ASN A 27 5.10 -19.33 9.61
CA ASN A 27 4.49 -18.28 8.79
C ASN A 27 5.03 -16.88 9.14
N LEU A 28 5.25 -16.62 10.44
CA LEU A 28 5.86 -15.38 10.89
C LEU A 28 7.32 -15.23 10.42
N ILE A 29 8.14 -16.26 10.62
CA ILE A 29 9.55 -16.24 10.21
C ILE A 29 9.65 -16.00 8.71
N VAL A 30 8.90 -16.74 7.90
CA VAL A 30 8.85 -16.57 6.45
C VAL A 30 8.42 -15.15 6.08
N SER A 31 7.38 -14.64 6.71
CA SER A 31 6.84 -13.29 6.46
C SER A 31 7.85 -12.20 6.80
N PHE A 32 8.61 -12.35 7.90
CA PHE A 32 9.64 -11.39 8.28
C PHE A 32 10.95 -11.52 7.49
N VAL A 33 11.29 -12.68 6.95
CA VAL A 33 12.48 -12.88 6.10
C VAL A 33 12.24 -12.36 4.69
N ILE A 34 11.01 -12.45 4.18
CA ILE A 34 10.67 -11.95 2.83
C ILE A 34 10.89 -10.44 2.70
N ALA A 35 10.54 -9.65 3.73
CA ALA A 35 10.67 -8.19 3.67
C ALA A 35 12.14 -7.72 3.48
N PRO A 36 13.11 -8.13 4.33
CA PRO A 36 14.51 -7.81 4.13
C PRO A 36 15.09 -8.39 2.84
N MET A 37 14.67 -9.58 2.44
CA MET A 37 15.14 -10.20 1.20
C MET A 37 14.72 -9.41 -0.04
N LEU A 38 13.44 -9.00 -0.12
CA LEU A 38 12.95 -8.18 -1.22
C LEU A 38 13.57 -6.78 -1.21
N SER A 39 13.79 -6.20 -0.03
CA SER A 39 14.46 -4.91 0.09
C SER A 39 15.91 -4.97 -0.37
N PHE A 40 16.65 -6.00 0.06
CA PHE A 40 18.02 -6.23 -0.38
C PHE A 40 18.09 -6.38 -1.90
N LEU A 41 17.22 -7.23 -2.47
CA LEU A 41 17.18 -7.48 -3.91
C LEU A 41 16.87 -6.21 -4.70
N SER A 42 15.83 -5.46 -4.30
CA SER A 42 15.46 -4.22 -4.97
C SER A 42 16.52 -3.14 -4.83
N ALA A 43 17.08 -2.96 -3.64
CA ALA A 43 18.14 -1.98 -3.40
C ALA A 43 19.41 -2.32 -4.18
N PHE A 44 19.76 -3.60 -4.28
CA PHE A 44 20.91 -4.07 -5.06
C PHE A 44 20.74 -3.86 -6.57
N ILE A 45 19.55 -4.16 -7.10
CA ILE A 45 19.26 -3.99 -8.54
C ILE A 45 19.22 -2.52 -8.94
N PHE A 46 18.60 -1.66 -8.10
CA PHE A 46 18.39 -0.25 -8.43
C PHE A 46 19.50 0.68 -7.89
N ARG A 47 20.61 0.16 -7.42
CA ARG A 47 21.78 0.92 -7.02
C ARG A 47 22.61 1.27 -8.24
N SER A 48 22.26 2.33 -8.96
CA SER A 48 23.06 2.80 -10.10
C SER A 48 24.20 3.75 -9.69
N ASP A 49 24.04 4.50 -8.59
CA ASP A 49 25.05 5.37 -7.99
C ASP A 49 24.96 5.32 -6.46
N LEU A 50 26.05 5.69 -5.77
CA LEU A 50 26.09 5.77 -4.30
C LEU A 50 25.38 7.02 -3.79
N ASP A 51 25.37 8.09 -4.59
CA ASP A 51 24.64 9.32 -4.27
C ASP A 51 23.18 9.17 -4.69
N LEU A 52 22.25 9.32 -3.73
CA LEU A 52 20.81 9.19 -3.95
C LEU A 52 20.32 10.09 -5.09
N VAL A 53 20.85 11.29 -5.20
CA VAL A 53 20.45 12.30 -6.18
C VAL A 53 20.92 11.96 -7.60
N ARG A 54 22.06 11.28 -7.74
CA ARG A 54 22.58 10.80 -9.02
C ARG A 54 22.02 9.44 -9.42
N ASN A 55 21.30 8.78 -8.52
CA ASN A 55 20.72 7.48 -8.77
C ASN A 55 19.46 7.60 -9.62
N GLN A 56 19.61 7.55 -10.94
CA GLN A 56 18.52 7.58 -11.92
C GLN A 56 17.48 6.43 -11.73
N SER A 57 17.88 5.36 -11.05
CA SER A 57 17.00 4.21 -10.79
C SER A 57 16.21 4.33 -9.49
N TYR A 58 16.39 5.40 -8.72
CA TYR A 58 15.69 5.59 -7.44
C TYR A 58 14.15 5.62 -7.55
N PRO A 59 13.54 6.28 -8.55
CA PRO A 59 12.09 6.21 -8.75
C PRO A 59 11.59 4.78 -8.96
N SER A 60 12.33 3.95 -9.70
CA SER A 60 12.02 2.55 -9.88
C SER A 60 12.08 1.76 -8.57
N TYR A 61 13.10 2.03 -7.72
CA TYR A 61 13.17 1.46 -6.38
C TYR A 61 11.93 1.81 -5.53
N LEU A 62 11.49 3.07 -5.54
CA LEU A 62 10.30 3.51 -4.82
C LEU A 62 9.05 2.78 -5.30
N PHE A 63 8.92 2.57 -6.60
CA PHE A 63 7.80 1.80 -7.15
C PHE A 63 7.82 0.34 -6.70
N PHE A 64 8.98 -0.33 -6.80
CA PHE A 64 9.13 -1.71 -6.33
C PHE A 64 8.90 -1.87 -4.82
N MET A 65 9.27 -0.86 -4.04
CA MET A 65 8.95 -0.79 -2.62
C MET A 65 7.43 -0.81 -2.39
N LEU A 66 6.65 -0.04 -3.15
CA LEU A 66 5.18 -0.03 -3.06
C LEU A 66 4.58 -1.39 -3.45
N ILE A 67 5.05 -1.98 -4.55
CA ILE A 67 4.60 -3.31 -4.98
C ILE A 67 4.89 -4.36 -3.90
N SER A 68 6.07 -4.32 -3.28
CA SER A 68 6.40 -5.18 -2.14
C SER A 68 5.42 -4.97 -0.97
N GLY A 69 5.04 -3.74 -0.68
CA GLY A 69 4.02 -3.41 0.32
C GLY A 69 2.66 -4.03 0.02
N ILE A 70 2.23 -4.00 -1.25
CA ILE A 70 0.98 -4.66 -1.67
C ILE A 70 1.06 -6.17 -1.41
N PHE A 71 2.17 -6.80 -1.77
CA PHE A 71 2.37 -8.22 -1.51
C PHE A 71 2.28 -8.55 -0.03
N PHE A 72 2.92 -7.78 0.85
CA PHE A 72 2.87 -8.01 2.29
C PHE A 72 1.44 -7.94 2.83
N GLY A 73 0.69 -6.91 2.42
CA GLY A 73 -0.69 -6.73 2.85
C GLY A 73 -1.63 -7.82 2.34
N LEU A 74 -1.60 -8.12 1.04
CA LEU A 74 -2.51 -9.09 0.41
C LEU A 74 -2.23 -10.51 0.87
N ILE A 75 -0.98 -10.99 0.80
CA ILE A 75 -0.64 -12.37 1.17
C ILE A 75 -0.91 -12.61 2.66
N GLY A 76 -0.63 -11.61 3.49
CA GLY A 76 -0.86 -11.71 4.94
C GLY A 76 -2.33 -11.78 5.34
N SER A 77 -3.26 -11.30 4.50
CA SER A 77 -4.66 -11.08 4.89
C SER A 77 -5.69 -11.93 4.13
N VAL A 78 -5.37 -12.35 2.90
CA VAL A 78 -6.33 -12.97 1.98
C VAL A 78 -6.96 -14.28 2.49
N PHE A 79 -6.29 -15.01 3.37
CA PHE A 79 -6.76 -16.29 3.91
C PHE A 79 -7.32 -16.19 5.34
N GLU A 80 -7.20 -15.06 5.99
CA GLU A 80 -7.44 -14.92 7.43
C GLU A 80 -8.90 -15.13 7.84
N ILE A 81 -9.85 -14.61 7.07
CA ILE A 81 -11.29 -14.79 7.36
C ILE A 81 -11.78 -16.16 6.91
N ILE A 82 -11.24 -16.70 5.80
CA ILE A 82 -11.61 -18.01 5.28
C ILE A 82 -11.32 -19.09 6.31
N LYS A 83 -10.12 -19.05 6.93
CA LYS A 83 -9.68 -20.00 7.95
C LYS A 83 -10.62 -20.01 9.18
N ASP A 84 -11.04 -18.83 9.61
CA ASP A 84 -11.77 -18.66 10.87
C ASP A 84 -13.29 -18.65 10.74
N ARG A 85 -13.83 -18.71 9.51
CA ARG A 85 -15.25 -18.51 9.24
C ARG A 85 -16.18 -19.37 10.10
N GLN A 86 -15.91 -20.68 10.17
CA GLN A 86 -16.74 -21.61 10.96
C GLN A 86 -16.69 -21.30 12.46
N MET A 87 -15.53 -20.91 12.94
CA MET A 87 -15.32 -20.52 14.34
C MET A 87 -16.12 -19.26 14.67
N VAL A 88 -16.04 -18.23 13.81
CA VAL A 88 -16.77 -16.96 14.00
C VAL A 88 -18.28 -17.15 13.97
N GLN A 89 -18.79 -18.05 13.11
CA GLN A 89 -20.22 -18.39 13.08
C GLN A 89 -20.70 -18.99 14.41
N ARG A 90 -19.90 -19.87 15.03
CA ARG A 90 -20.24 -20.46 16.34
C ARG A 90 -20.13 -19.44 17.47
N GLU A 91 -19.06 -18.63 17.48
CA GLU A 91 -18.82 -17.60 18.50
C GLU A 91 -19.90 -16.49 18.49
N ARG A 92 -20.45 -16.18 17.30
CA ARG A 92 -21.58 -15.26 17.18
C ARG A 92 -22.80 -15.74 17.98
N LEU A 93 -23.09 -17.03 17.94
CA LEU A 93 -24.21 -17.61 18.73
C LEU A 93 -23.98 -17.44 20.24
N GLY A 94 -22.71 -17.35 20.66
CA GLY A 94 -22.30 -17.01 22.02
C GLY A 94 -22.31 -15.51 22.36
N GLY A 95 -22.75 -14.62 21.43
CA GLY A 95 -22.84 -13.17 21.66
C GLY A 95 -21.56 -12.38 21.39
N VAL A 96 -20.60 -12.95 20.65
CA VAL A 96 -19.37 -12.25 20.27
C VAL A 96 -19.63 -11.25 19.15
N SER A 97 -19.12 -10.02 19.28
CA SER A 97 -19.24 -8.96 18.28
C SER A 97 -18.44 -9.29 17.02
N ILE A 98 -19.15 -9.37 15.86
CA ILE A 98 -18.54 -9.56 14.55
C ILE A 98 -17.63 -8.37 14.19
N PHE A 99 -18.06 -7.14 14.54
CA PHE A 99 -17.24 -5.95 14.32
C PHE A 99 -15.94 -6.01 15.12
N GLY A 100 -16.02 -6.40 16.40
CA GLY A 100 -14.82 -6.56 17.23
C GLY A 100 -13.84 -7.59 16.67
N TYR A 101 -14.35 -8.69 16.12
CA TYR A 101 -13.51 -9.70 15.46
C TYR A 101 -12.83 -9.13 14.19
N TYR A 102 -13.59 -8.50 13.28
CA TYR A 102 -13.05 -7.95 12.03
C TYR A 102 -12.01 -6.87 12.30
N LEU A 103 -12.29 -5.97 13.21
CA LEU A 103 -11.40 -4.90 13.61
C LEU A 103 -10.11 -5.43 14.27
N SER A 104 -10.21 -6.47 15.12
CA SER A 104 -9.04 -7.08 15.76
C SER A 104 -8.10 -7.75 14.75
N LYS A 105 -8.65 -8.42 13.73
CA LYS A 105 -7.86 -8.97 12.61
C LYS A 105 -7.12 -7.86 11.87
N TYR A 106 -7.82 -6.82 11.53
CA TYR A 106 -7.26 -5.67 10.82
C TYR A 106 -6.08 -5.04 11.56
N TYR A 107 -6.23 -4.78 12.86
CA TYR A 107 -5.17 -4.20 13.69
C TYR A 107 -3.95 -5.13 13.82
N VAL A 108 -4.17 -6.41 14.04
CA VAL A 108 -3.05 -7.37 14.17
C VAL A 108 -2.27 -7.48 12.87
N LEU A 109 -2.94 -7.57 11.73
CA LEU A 109 -2.28 -7.62 10.42
C LEU A 109 -1.54 -6.32 10.12
N SER A 110 -2.13 -5.16 10.43
CA SER A 110 -1.48 -3.86 10.25
C SER A 110 -0.23 -3.72 11.12
N PHE A 111 -0.26 -4.24 12.35
CA PHE A 111 0.91 -4.24 13.23
C PHE A 111 2.08 -5.05 12.64
N PHE A 112 1.82 -6.26 12.13
CA PHE A 112 2.86 -7.07 11.47
C PHE A 112 3.32 -6.43 10.16
N GLY A 113 2.42 -5.85 9.38
CA GLY A 113 2.73 -5.07 8.18
C GLY A 113 3.62 -3.85 8.48
N LEU A 114 3.41 -3.17 9.61
CA LEU A 114 4.27 -2.07 10.05
C LEU A 114 5.71 -2.53 10.28
N ILE A 115 5.89 -3.66 10.96
CA ILE A 115 7.24 -4.21 11.19
C ILE A 115 7.92 -4.57 9.86
N GLN A 116 7.21 -5.20 8.93
CA GLN A 116 7.74 -5.52 7.60
C GLN A 116 8.15 -4.26 6.83
N THR A 117 7.33 -3.21 6.89
CA THR A 117 7.62 -1.92 6.27
C THR A 117 8.89 -1.28 6.83
N ILE A 118 9.04 -1.28 8.15
CA ILE A 118 10.23 -0.74 8.82
C ILE A 118 11.47 -1.54 8.42
N LEU A 119 11.41 -2.87 8.46
CA LEU A 119 12.52 -3.74 8.06
C LEU A 119 12.92 -3.51 6.58
N TYR A 120 11.95 -3.37 5.69
CA TYR A 120 12.20 -3.08 4.28
C TYR A 120 12.98 -1.76 4.11
N ASN A 121 12.47 -0.68 4.70
CA ASN A 121 13.06 0.64 4.52
C ASN A 121 14.42 0.80 5.22
N LEU A 122 14.64 0.14 6.36
CA LEU A 122 15.94 0.14 7.04
C LEU A 122 17.04 -0.49 6.18
N ILE A 123 16.74 -1.58 5.49
CA ILE A 123 17.70 -2.22 4.58
C ILE A 123 17.94 -1.34 3.35
N GLY A 124 16.88 -0.78 2.75
CA GLY A 124 16.99 0.17 1.66
C GLY A 124 17.88 1.37 2.02
N MET A 125 17.74 1.90 3.24
CA MET A 125 18.58 2.96 3.77
C MET A 125 20.08 2.62 3.73
N ILE A 126 20.45 1.40 4.15
CA ILE A 126 21.86 0.96 4.23
C ILE A 126 22.48 0.88 2.82
N PHE A 127 21.73 0.37 1.84
CA PHE A 127 22.27 0.13 0.50
C PHE A 127 22.20 1.33 -0.45
N LEU A 128 21.22 2.22 -0.27
CA LEU A 128 20.98 3.39 -1.12
C LEU A 128 21.34 4.70 -0.45
N SER A 129 21.91 4.68 0.76
CA SER A 129 22.30 5.88 1.53
C SER A 129 21.16 6.90 1.69
N ILE A 130 19.91 6.42 1.89
CA ILE A 130 18.73 7.27 1.98
C ILE A 130 18.74 8.05 3.31
N PRO A 131 18.56 9.40 3.30
CA PRO A 131 18.46 10.20 4.52
C PRO A 131 17.33 9.75 5.44
N TRP A 132 17.52 9.85 6.75
CA TRP A 132 16.55 9.46 7.78
C TRP A 132 15.14 10.02 7.58
N VAL A 133 15.05 11.28 7.17
CA VAL A 133 13.77 11.96 6.94
C VAL A 133 13.00 11.29 5.82
N LEU A 134 13.69 10.94 4.73
CA LEU A 134 13.09 10.23 3.61
C LEU A 134 12.73 8.79 3.96
N VAL A 135 13.55 8.11 4.77
CA VAL A 135 13.22 6.77 5.28
C VAL A 135 11.92 6.78 6.09
N ALA A 136 11.75 7.77 6.97
CA ALA A 136 10.53 7.91 7.76
C ALA A 136 9.30 8.16 6.87
N TYR A 137 9.43 9.07 5.91
CA TYR A 137 8.37 9.39 4.96
C TYR A 137 8.01 8.20 4.06
N ASN A 138 9.02 7.56 3.46
CA ASN A 138 8.83 6.38 2.61
C ASN A 138 8.19 5.22 3.39
N SER A 139 8.58 5.04 4.66
CA SER A 139 7.96 4.05 5.55
C SER A 139 6.50 4.36 5.83
N LEU A 140 6.15 5.63 6.00
CA LEU A 140 4.76 6.04 6.22
C LEU A 140 3.89 5.73 4.98
N VAL A 141 4.33 6.15 3.80
CA VAL A 141 3.56 5.92 2.56
C VAL A 141 3.46 4.42 2.25
N MET A 142 4.57 3.68 2.35
CA MET A 142 4.56 2.23 2.17
C MET A 142 3.61 1.55 3.17
N PHE A 143 3.62 1.95 4.44
CA PHE A 143 2.71 1.41 5.46
C PHE A 143 1.24 1.66 5.11
N LEU A 144 0.89 2.85 4.61
CA LEU A 144 -0.48 3.14 4.16
C LEU A 144 -0.90 2.20 3.03
N VAL A 145 0.00 1.92 2.08
CA VAL A 145 -0.26 0.95 0.99
C VAL A 145 -0.43 -0.47 1.52
N VAL A 146 0.38 -0.89 2.50
CA VAL A 146 0.22 -2.17 3.18
C VAL A 146 -1.17 -2.27 3.83
N VAL A 147 -1.61 -1.21 4.50
CA VAL A 147 -2.92 -1.16 5.18
C VAL A 147 -4.09 -1.20 4.18
N VAL A 148 -4.00 -0.48 3.04
CA VAL A 148 -4.96 -0.60 1.91
C VAL A 148 -5.01 -2.06 1.42
N SER A 149 -3.86 -2.67 1.22
CA SER A 149 -3.74 -4.04 0.70
C SER A 149 -4.28 -5.08 1.68
N ILE A 150 -4.11 -4.88 2.99
CA ILE A 150 -4.75 -5.69 4.03
C ILE A 150 -6.27 -5.57 3.92
N SER A 151 -6.80 -4.37 3.71
CA SER A 151 -8.24 -4.15 3.53
C SER A 151 -8.77 -4.90 2.31
N PHE A 152 -8.07 -4.85 1.17
CA PHE A 152 -8.40 -5.62 -0.02
C PHE A 152 -8.33 -7.13 0.23
N GLY A 153 -7.30 -7.61 0.91
CA GLY A 153 -7.15 -9.03 1.23
C GLY A 153 -8.27 -9.55 2.15
N LEU A 154 -8.64 -8.80 3.18
CA LEU A 154 -9.77 -9.12 4.04
C LEU A 154 -11.11 -9.06 3.28
N PHE A 155 -11.28 -8.12 2.35
CA PHE A 155 -12.43 -8.05 1.45
C PHE A 155 -12.54 -9.32 0.60
N ILE A 156 -11.46 -9.76 -0.08
CA ILE A 156 -11.44 -11.02 -0.83
C ILE A 156 -11.74 -12.21 0.08
N SER A 157 -11.11 -12.25 1.25
CA SER A 157 -11.31 -13.31 2.24
C SER A 157 -12.76 -13.39 2.71
N SER A 158 -13.44 -12.25 2.78
CA SER A 158 -14.87 -12.18 3.09
C SER A 158 -15.74 -12.68 1.93
N LEU A 159 -15.33 -12.36 0.70
CA LEU A 159 -16.08 -12.67 -0.52
C LEU A 159 -15.97 -14.14 -0.93
N THR A 160 -14.85 -14.80 -0.66
CA THR A 160 -14.59 -16.18 -1.11
C THR A 160 -14.86 -17.20 -0.01
N ARG A 161 -15.18 -18.45 -0.41
CA ARG A 161 -15.31 -19.60 0.50
C ARG A 161 -14.15 -20.57 0.38
N ASN A 162 -13.44 -20.52 -0.75
CA ASN A 162 -12.37 -21.45 -1.08
C ASN A 162 -11.04 -20.69 -1.13
N THR A 163 -10.01 -21.23 -0.48
CA THR A 163 -8.66 -20.68 -0.47
C THR A 163 -8.04 -20.63 -1.87
N MET A 164 -8.35 -21.60 -2.73
CA MET A 164 -7.86 -21.63 -4.11
C MET A 164 -8.39 -20.44 -4.93
N ILE A 165 -9.69 -20.13 -4.81
CA ILE A 165 -10.29 -18.98 -5.49
C ILE A 165 -9.68 -17.68 -4.95
N ALA A 166 -9.51 -17.58 -3.64
CA ALA A 166 -8.90 -16.41 -3.00
C ALA A 166 -7.46 -16.18 -3.49
N SER A 167 -6.67 -17.26 -3.61
CA SER A 167 -5.30 -17.19 -4.13
C SER A 167 -5.25 -16.70 -5.58
N ASN A 168 -6.15 -17.15 -6.43
CA ASN A 168 -6.19 -16.75 -7.85
C ASN A 168 -6.62 -15.28 -8.03
N LEU A 169 -7.29 -14.67 -7.05
CA LEU A 169 -7.66 -13.25 -7.09
C LEU A 169 -6.50 -12.31 -6.73
N ILE A 170 -5.43 -12.81 -6.10
CA ILE A 170 -4.25 -11.99 -5.75
C ILE A 170 -3.61 -11.37 -7.00
N PRO A 171 -3.22 -12.15 -8.04
CA PRO A 171 -2.66 -11.57 -9.27
C PRO A 171 -3.62 -10.59 -9.96
N VAL A 172 -4.92 -10.88 -9.96
CA VAL A 172 -5.95 -10.01 -10.57
C VAL A 172 -5.97 -8.62 -9.93
N LEU A 173 -5.66 -8.50 -8.65
CA LEU A 173 -5.54 -7.20 -7.98
C LEU A 173 -4.17 -6.54 -8.19
N ILE A 174 -3.10 -7.32 -8.22
CA ILE A 174 -1.74 -6.79 -8.28
C ILE A 174 -1.37 -6.32 -9.69
N ILE A 175 -1.71 -7.10 -10.72
CA ILE A 175 -1.31 -6.80 -12.12
C ILE A 175 -1.80 -5.42 -12.58
N PRO A 176 -3.07 -5.01 -12.40
CA PRO A 176 -3.50 -3.67 -12.76
C PRO A 176 -2.75 -2.56 -12.00
N GLN A 177 -2.40 -2.80 -10.75
CA GLN A 177 -1.64 -1.82 -9.96
C GLN A 177 -0.19 -1.68 -10.45
N ILE A 178 0.42 -2.75 -10.93
CA ILE A 178 1.75 -2.68 -11.55
C ILE A 178 1.69 -1.93 -12.89
N LEU A 179 0.71 -2.27 -13.74
CA LEU A 179 0.61 -1.68 -15.07
C LEU A 179 0.20 -0.20 -15.03
N LEU A 180 -0.72 0.16 -14.14
CA LEU A 180 -1.32 1.49 -14.07
C LEU A 180 -0.75 2.35 -12.94
N GLY A 181 0.19 1.84 -12.17
CA GLY A 181 0.76 2.50 -10.99
C GLY A 181 1.72 3.66 -11.28
N GLY A 182 1.95 4.02 -12.57
CA GLY A 182 2.72 5.19 -12.96
C GLY A 182 4.20 4.93 -13.26
N MET A 183 4.72 3.69 -13.10
CA MET A 183 6.09 3.36 -13.50
C MET A 183 6.24 3.29 -15.02
N ILE A 184 5.22 2.79 -15.72
CA ILE A 184 5.20 2.74 -17.18
C ILE A 184 4.64 4.08 -17.67
N PRO A 185 5.38 4.81 -18.55
CA PRO A 185 4.91 6.07 -19.09
C PRO A 185 3.57 5.90 -19.82
N TYR A 186 2.58 6.66 -19.44
CA TYR A 186 1.24 6.57 -20.03
C TYR A 186 1.23 6.93 -21.51
N SER A 187 2.21 7.71 -21.97
CA SER A 187 2.41 8.04 -23.41
C SER A 187 2.68 6.82 -24.28
N GLN A 188 3.19 5.73 -23.70
CA GLN A 188 3.47 4.48 -24.39
C GLN A 188 2.27 3.53 -24.42
N MET A 189 1.19 3.84 -23.71
CA MET A 189 -0.02 3.02 -23.69
C MET A 189 -0.94 3.34 -24.86
N ASP A 190 -1.60 2.30 -25.39
CA ASP A 190 -2.54 2.48 -26.50
C ASP A 190 -3.79 3.26 -26.05
N LYS A 191 -4.00 4.40 -26.68
CA LYS A 191 -5.10 5.32 -26.37
C LYS A 191 -6.48 4.72 -26.65
N SER A 192 -6.57 3.80 -27.62
CA SER A 192 -7.84 3.18 -28.03
C SER A 192 -8.42 2.28 -26.93
N ILE A 193 -7.58 1.64 -26.11
CA ILE A 193 -8.00 0.73 -25.04
C ILE A 193 -8.57 1.50 -23.85
N PHE A 194 -8.05 2.70 -23.58
CA PHE A 194 -8.39 3.47 -22.39
C PHE A 194 -9.44 4.58 -22.63
N MET A 195 -10.07 4.63 -23.79
CA MET A 195 -11.06 5.67 -24.18
C MET A 195 -10.55 7.10 -23.96
N TRP A 196 -9.31 7.36 -24.36
CA TRP A 196 -8.62 8.59 -24.02
C TRP A 196 -8.39 9.45 -25.26
N GLU A 197 -9.12 10.52 -25.38
CA GLU A 197 -9.13 11.33 -26.62
C GLU A 197 -8.20 12.55 -26.59
N THR A 198 -7.53 12.91 -25.52
CA THR A 198 -6.78 14.18 -25.51
C THR A 198 -5.46 14.13 -24.74
N ASN A 199 -4.50 14.89 -25.26
CA ASN A 199 -3.21 15.34 -24.72
C ASN A 199 -2.39 14.31 -23.90
N TYR A 200 -1.14 14.13 -24.35
CA TYR A 200 -0.14 13.20 -23.80
C TYR A 200 0.21 13.40 -22.31
N ASP A 201 -0.35 14.43 -21.67
CA ASP A 201 0.05 14.93 -20.36
C ASP A 201 -0.91 14.54 -19.23
N THR A 202 -1.96 13.73 -19.47
CA THR A 202 -2.95 13.41 -18.44
C THR A 202 -2.92 11.95 -18.01
N THR A 203 -3.03 11.71 -16.69
CA THR A 203 -3.13 10.34 -16.14
C THR A 203 -4.45 9.67 -16.59
N PRO A 204 -4.43 8.38 -17.02
CA PRO A 204 -5.65 7.67 -17.43
C PRO A 204 -6.70 7.65 -16.34
N PRO A 205 -8.00 7.81 -16.64
CA PRO A 205 -9.06 7.69 -15.65
C PRO A 205 -9.04 6.37 -14.91
N ILE A 206 -8.63 5.28 -15.58
CA ILE A 206 -8.48 3.95 -14.97
C ILE A 206 -7.32 3.91 -13.97
N ALA A 207 -6.20 4.58 -14.24
CA ALA A 207 -5.08 4.67 -13.32
C ALA A 207 -5.46 5.40 -12.01
N ARG A 208 -6.36 6.37 -12.09
CA ARG A 208 -6.90 7.09 -10.92
C ARG A 208 -7.71 6.21 -9.97
N ILE A 209 -8.17 5.04 -10.40
CA ILE A 209 -8.85 4.06 -9.54
C ILE A 209 -7.82 3.24 -8.72
N MET A 210 -6.54 3.29 -9.09
CA MET A 210 -5.50 2.49 -8.45
C MET A 210 -4.85 3.25 -7.28
N PRO A 211 -4.90 2.74 -6.04
CA PRO A 211 -4.28 3.39 -4.89
C PRO A 211 -2.75 3.52 -5.01
N VAL A 212 -2.09 2.65 -5.77
CA VAL A 212 -0.63 2.71 -6.00
C VAL A 212 -0.24 3.94 -6.78
N THR A 213 -1.06 4.41 -7.71
CA THR A 213 -0.80 5.64 -8.49
C THR A 213 -0.61 6.84 -7.55
N TYR A 214 -1.53 7.04 -6.61
CA TYR A 214 -1.44 8.11 -5.62
C TYR A 214 -0.26 7.92 -4.66
N ALA A 215 0.01 6.66 -4.26
CA ALA A 215 1.14 6.37 -3.38
C ALA A 215 2.48 6.65 -4.06
N TYR A 216 2.59 6.33 -5.35
CA TYR A 216 3.81 6.58 -6.13
C TYR A 216 3.99 8.08 -6.39
N GLU A 217 2.94 8.79 -6.77
CA GLU A 217 2.93 10.25 -6.91
C GLU A 217 3.34 10.92 -5.60
N SER A 218 2.73 10.52 -4.47
CA SER A 218 3.09 11.02 -3.15
C SER A 218 4.55 10.78 -2.81
N LEU A 219 5.11 9.59 -3.09
CA LEU A 219 6.52 9.29 -2.83
C LEU A 219 7.43 10.20 -3.64
N ILE A 220 7.21 10.35 -4.93
CA ILE A 220 8.07 11.17 -5.78
C ILE A 220 7.98 12.64 -5.36
N THR A 221 6.78 13.21 -5.30
CA THR A 221 6.58 14.62 -4.95
C THR A 221 7.02 14.93 -3.53
N GLY A 222 6.77 14.02 -2.58
CA GLY A 222 7.20 14.19 -1.20
C GLY A 222 8.73 14.09 -1.03
N ASN A 223 9.39 13.14 -1.70
CA ASN A 223 10.85 13.05 -1.66
C ASN A 223 11.48 14.33 -2.24
N VAL A 224 10.95 14.87 -3.34
CA VAL A 224 11.39 16.15 -3.90
C VAL A 224 11.15 17.30 -2.90
N ALA A 225 9.96 17.40 -2.33
CA ALA A 225 9.61 18.46 -1.39
C ALA A 225 10.49 18.46 -0.12
N PHE A 226 10.82 17.28 0.41
CA PHE A 226 11.69 17.15 1.58
C PHE A 226 13.16 17.41 1.27
N THR A 227 13.63 17.16 0.04
CA THR A 227 15.01 17.44 -0.38
C THR A 227 15.21 18.91 -0.72
N LEU A 228 14.23 19.60 -1.33
CA LEU A 228 14.28 21.04 -1.62
C LEU A 228 14.35 21.92 -0.36
N GLY A 229 13.92 21.42 0.78
CA GLY A 229 14.05 22.13 2.07
C GLY A 229 15.50 22.30 2.55
N ASN A 230 16.47 21.58 1.99
CA ASN A 230 17.89 21.67 2.28
C ASN A 230 18.63 22.39 1.15
N LYS A 231 19.11 23.62 1.41
CA LYS A 231 19.74 24.50 0.41
C LYS A 231 20.94 23.93 -0.34
N GLU A 232 21.65 22.93 0.20
CA GLU A 232 22.80 22.27 -0.46
C GLU A 232 22.39 21.28 -1.56
N ILE A 233 21.12 20.88 -1.60
CA ILE A 233 20.61 19.86 -2.52
C ILE A 233 19.91 20.51 -3.74
N ASN A 234 19.71 21.82 -3.74
CA ASN A 234 18.89 22.54 -4.73
C ASN A 234 19.39 22.36 -6.18
N ASP A 235 20.72 22.37 -6.41
CA ASP A 235 21.28 22.19 -7.76
C ASP A 235 21.21 20.73 -8.26
N GLN A 236 21.11 19.79 -7.33
CA GLN A 236 21.08 18.36 -7.64
C GLN A 236 19.65 17.85 -7.83
N VAL A 237 18.67 18.50 -7.18
CA VAL A 237 17.25 18.17 -7.32
C VAL A 237 16.67 18.73 -8.61
N SER A 238 17.15 19.91 -9.08
CA SER A 238 16.77 20.38 -10.41
C SER A 238 17.14 19.36 -11.49
N GLN A 239 18.32 18.73 -11.39
CA GLN A 239 18.74 17.66 -12.31
C GLN A 239 17.85 16.41 -12.21
N MET A 240 17.32 16.08 -11.01
CA MET A 240 16.40 14.94 -10.83
C MET A 240 15.00 15.27 -11.38
N VAL A 241 14.54 16.50 -11.21
CA VAL A 241 13.28 16.98 -11.80
C VAL A 241 13.41 17.02 -13.31
N ASP A 242 14.46 17.60 -13.86
CA ASP A 242 14.75 17.63 -15.28
C ASP A 242 14.85 16.22 -15.88
N PHE A 243 15.45 15.27 -15.14
CA PHE A 243 15.49 13.86 -15.55
C PHE A 243 14.13 13.19 -15.57
N LEU A 244 13.26 13.49 -14.60
CA LEU A 244 11.90 12.97 -14.54
C LEU A 244 11.02 13.56 -15.65
N GLU A 245 11.23 14.84 -16.00
CA GLU A 245 10.58 15.51 -17.13
C GLU A 245 11.08 14.96 -18.48
N ASP A 246 12.41 14.83 -18.68
CA ASP A 246 13.00 14.35 -19.93
C ASP A 246 12.64 12.89 -20.24
N ASN A 247 12.48 12.05 -19.23
CA ASN A 247 12.17 10.63 -19.42
C ASN A 247 10.67 10.34 -19.37
N GLN A 248 9.79 11.34 -19.23
CA GLN A 248 8.34 11.18 -19.18
C GLN A 248 7.88 10.11 -18.16
N PHE A 249 8.65 9.89 -17.09
CA PHE A 249 8.32 8.90 -16.08
C PHE A 249 7.00 9.19 -15.36
N MET A 250 6.66 10.46 -15.24
CA MET A 250 5.31 10.94 -14.95
C MET A 250 5.18 12.33 -15.52
N SER A 251 4.06 12.66 -16.12
CA SER A 251 3.59 14.04 -16.23
C SER A 251 3.16 14.51 -14.83
N ILE A 252 4.13 14.64 -13.93
CA ILE A 252 3.90 14.99 -12.52
C ILE A 252 3.26 16.37 -12.41
N GLU A 253 3.41 17.21 -13.43
CA GLU A 253 3.29 18.64 -13.22
C GLU A 253 2.02 19.27 -13.79
N LYS A 254 1.33 18.71 -14.77
CA LYS A 254 0.33 19.55 -15.44
C LYS A 254 -1.11 19.09 -15.41
N ASP A 255 -1.39 17.82 -15.22
CA ASP A 255 -2.76 17.34 -15.40
C ASP A 255 -3.21 16.17 -14.50
N SER A 256 -2.78 16.09 -13.24
CA SER A 256 -3.55 15.31 -12.30
C SER A 256 -4.93 15.97 -12.10
N PHE A 257 -5.99 15.18 -11.95
CA PHE A 257 -7.35 15.69 -11.63
C PHE A 257 -7.34 16.67 -10.44
N ILE A 258 -6.32 16.56 -9.59
CA ILE A 258 -6.07 17.37 -8.42
C ILE A 258 -5.36 18.68 -8.78
N SER A 259 -4.53 18.72 -9.83
CA SER A 259 -3.87 19.95 -10.27
C SER A 259 -4.86 20.95 -10.86
N HIS A 260 -5.93 20.50 -11.49
CA HIS A 260 -7.03 21.38 -11.93
C HIS A 260 -7.80 21.99 -10.75
N LEU A 261 -7.88 21.31 -9.62
CA LEU A 261 -8.43 21.84 -8.38
C LEU A 261 -7.43 22.72 -7.61
N HIS A 262 -6.15 22.68 -7.92
CA HIS A 262 -5.08 23.24 -7.08
C HIS A 262 -3.96 24.00 -7.81
N CYS A 263 -4.25 24.80 -8.77
CA CYS A 263 -3.25 25.70 -9.36
C CYS A 263 -2.62 26.71 -8.35
N SER A 264 -3.11 26.76 -7.12
CA SER A 264 -2.54 27.57 -6.03
C SER A 264 -1.84 26.76 -4.92
N PHE A 265 -1.76 25.41 -5.04
CA PHE A 265 -1.27 24.52 -3.97
C PHE A 265 -0.17 23.55 -4.46
N CYS A 266 0.53 23.83 -5.52
CA CYS A 266 1.55 22.95 -6.14
C CYS A 266 2.66 22.42 -5.21
N SER A 267 2.81 22.94 -4.01
CA SER A 267 3.78 22.43 -3.04
C SER A 267 3.23 21.37 -2.06
N LYS A 268 1.96 20.97 -2.16
CA LYS A 268 1.31 20.07 -1.18
C LYS A 268 0.51 18.91 -1.79
N THR A 269 0.75 18.55 -3.04
CA THR A 269 0.06 17.42 -3.70
C THR A 269 0.23 16.11 -2.94
N TRP A 270 1.41 15.83 -2.42
CA TRP A 270 1.71 14.64 -1.62
C TRP A 270 0.79 14.45 -0.40
N LEU A 271 0.32 15.55 0.23
CA LEU A 271 -0.64 15.46 1.34
C LEU A 271 -2.03 15.04 0.87
N LEU A 272 -2.47 15.51 -0.30
CA LEU A 272 -3.77 15.14 -0.85
C LEU A 272 -3.78 13.66 -1.25
N ASP A 273 -2.70 13.16 -1.81
CA ASP A 273 -2.55 11.75 -2.17
C ASP A 273 -2.66 10.86 -0.92
N ILE A 274 -2.02 11.26 0.18
CA ILE A 274 -2.15 10.56 1.47
C ILE A 274 -3.61 10.54 1.94
N VAL A 275 -4.33 11.66 1.82
CA VAL A 275 -5.75 11.73 2.18
C VAL A 275 -6.60 10.80 1.31
N ILE A 276 -6.32 10.74 0.01
CA ILE A 276 -7.00 9.81 -0.91
C ILE A 276 -6.72 8.36 -0.51
N ILE A 277 -5.47 8.01 -0.21
CA ILE A 277 -5.10 6.66 0.25
C ILE A 277 -5.85 6.30 1.54
N ILE A 278 -5.96 7.23 2.48
CA ILE A 278 -6.78 7.03 3.70
C ILE A 278 -8.26 6.81 3.34
N GLY A 279 -8.77 7.51 2.35
CA GLY A 279 -10.12 7.28 1.81
C GLY A 279 -10.31 5.85 1.27
N TYR A 280 -9.31 5.33 0.54
CA TYR A 280 -9.31 3.92 0.09
C TYR A 280 -9.30 2.94 1.27
N ILE A 281 -8.51 3.20 2.32
CA ILE A 281 -8.49 2.37 3.54
C ILE A 281 -9.89 2.27 4.15
N ILE A 282 -10.53 3.41 4.36
CA ILE A 282 -11.85 3.47 4.99
C ILE A 282 -12.90 2.80 4.11
N GLY A 283 -12.92 3.12 2.81
CA GLY A 283 -13.89 2.58 1.86
C GLY A 283 -13.81 1.05 1.73
N THR A 284 -12.61 0.52 1.54
CA THR A 284 -12.39 -0.93 1.41
C THR A 284 -12.61 -1.68 2.71
N PHE A 285 -12.27 -1.08 3.87
CA PHE A 285 -12.57 -1.64 5.18
C PHE A 285 -14.08 -1.77 5.40
N ILE A 286 -14.85 -0.71 5.15
CA ILE A 286 -16.31 -0.72 5.30
C ILE A 286 -16.92 -1.76 4.35
N LEU A 287 -16.50 -1.79 3.09
CA LEU A 287 -17.01 -2.74 2.11
C LEU A 287 -16.74 -4.19 2.52
N GLY A 288 -15.51 -4.48 2.96
CA GLY A 288 -15.14 -5.80 3.46
C GLY A 288 -15.94 -6.22 4.69
N TYR A 289 -16.12 -5.30 5.64
CA TYR A 289 -16.94 -5.55 6.84
C TYR A 289 -18.41 -5.81 6.50
N VAL A 290 -19.03 -5.02 5.62
CA VAL A 290 -20.44 -5.19 5.23
C VAL A 290 -20.67 -6.54 4.56
N ILE A 291 -19.77 -6.97 3.67
CA ILE A 291 -19.87 -8.28 3.01
C ILE A 291 -19.67 -9.40 4.03
N PHE A 292 -18.68 -9.27 4.91
CA PHE A 292 -18.43 -10.23 5.98
C PHE A 292 -19.67 -10.39 6.89
N TYR A 293 -20.23 -9.27 7.33
CA TYR A 293 -21.43 -9.22 8.16
C TYR A 293 -22.62 -9.92 7.48
N ARG A 294 -22.95 -9.51 6.24
CA ARG A 294 -24.05 -10.13 5.47
C ARG A 294 -23.87 -11.64 5.31
N ARG A 295 -22.63 -12.08 5.08
CA ARG A 295 -22.34 -13.48 4.81
C ARG A 295 -22.35 -14.37 6.05
N ILE A 296 -22.09 -13.81 7.22
CA ILE A 296 -22.23 -14.51 8.49
C ILE A 296 -23.72 -14.58 8.91
N TYR A 297 -24.53 -13.60 8.50
CA TYR A 297 -25.95 -13.58 8.84
C TYR A 297 -26.81 -14.44 7.91
N ASN A 298 -26.47 -14.52 6.63
CA ASN A 298 -27.30 -15.18 5.60
C ASN A 298 -26.76 -16.56 5.18
N GLY A 299 -25.68 -17.05 5.74
CA GLY A 299 -25.07 -18.34 5.47
C GLY A 299 -24.99 -19.21 6.71
#